data_3fe92aea90179704a0e2f3bc935f0021
#
_entry.id   3fe92aea90179704a0e2f3bc935f0021
#
_cell.length_a   1.000
_cell.length_b   1.000
_cell.length_c   1.000
_cell.angle_alpha   90.00
_cell.angle_beta   90.00
_cell.angle_gamma   90.00
#
_symmetry.space_group_name_H-M   'P 1'
#
loop_
_entity.id
_entity.type
_entity.pdbx_description
1 polymer ?
#
loop_
_entity_poly.entity_id
_entity_poly.type
_entity_poly.pdbx_seq_one_letter_code
_entity_poly.pdbx_strand_id
1 'polypeptide(L)'
;MKKETEFKAGVKTLEGLGFRVQNKKFLTKMPSLKQKIKQIHAAVKNKKVEIIMAQRGGYGCMKLLPHLHFTLLKKHPKIFAGFSDLSALLNVIYEKTGLITWHSPMIINFHPATPFTIRSFLNACQGFPQKNLFAGAPLGIYRAGIARGVLKGGNLITLSALLGTKWEIKTAGTILFLEEVDQKLYEVDRLLSQWILAQKFAKVQGVILGNFRGLKNKDVFNILREQVKIDFPLVYCPYIGHGPNKITLPIGAKVELNTYTKTLKIL
;
A
#
# COMPACT_ATOMS: atom_id res chain seq x y z
N MET A 1 9.20 0.07 -24.61
CA MET A 1 10.63 0.46 -24.42
C MET A 1 10.89 1.07 -23.03
N LYS A 2 10.41 2.26 -22.66
CA LYS A 2 10.73 2.92 -21.38
C LYS A 2 10.50 2.03 -20.13
N LYS A 3 9.32 1.46 -19.96
CA LYS A 3 8.99 0.60 -18.78
C LYS A 3 9.81 -0.68 -18.69
N GLU A 4 10.25 -1.23 -19.81
CA GLU A 4 11.13 -2.40 -19.82
C GLU A 4 12.54 -2.04 -19.36
N THR A 5 13.04 -0.89 -19.79
CA THR A 5 14.34 -0.35 -19.32
C THR A 5 14.31 -0.09 -17.82
N GLU A 6 13.25 0.58 -17.32
CA GLU A 6 13.04 0.83 -15.89
C GLU A 6 12.98 -0.49 -15.10
N PHE A 7 12.31 -1.50 -15.63
CA PHE A 7 12.23 -2.83 -14.99
C PHE A 7 13.61 -3.51 -14.91
N LYS A 8 14.34 -3.57 -16.03
CA LYS A 8 15.70 -4.16 -16.05
C LYS A 8 16.64 -3.46 -15.08
N ALA A 9 16.59 -2.13 -15.04
CA ALA A 9 17.39 -1.34 -14.13
C ALA A 9 16.96 -1.54 -12.65
N GLY A 10 15.65 -1.62 -12.38
CA GLY A 10 15.14 -1.96 -11.06
C GLY A 10 15.57 -3.34 -10.57
N VAL A 11 15.56 -4.35 -11.45
CA VAL A 11 16.12 -5.68 -11.16
C VAL A 11 17.60 -5.57 -10.80
N LYS A 12 18.40 -4.86 -11.60
CA LYS A 12 19.83 -4.66 -11.33
C LYS A 12 20.09 -3.98 -9.98
N THR A 13 19.25 -2.97 -9.64
CA THR A 13 19.35 -2.31 -8.33
C THR A 13 19.05 -3.30 -7.18
N LEU A 14 17.99 -4.10 -7.28
CA LEU A 14 17.66 -5.11 -6.27
C LEU A 14 18.77 -6.15 -6.13
N GLU A 15 19.36 -6.61 -7.22
CA GLU A 15 20.49 -7.54 -7.20
C GLU A 15 21.74 -6.90 -6.56
N GLY A 16 22.00 -5.64 -6.83
CA GLY A 16 23.07 -4.87 -6.16
C GLY A 16 22.84 -4.68 -4.66
N LEU A 17 21.59 -4.77 -4.20
CA LEU A 17 21.23 -4.78 -2.78
C LEU A 17 21.26 -6.18 -2.15
N GLY A 18 21.69 -7.22 -2.88
CA GLY A 18 21.84 -8.59 -2.39
C GLY A 18 20.60 -9.48 -2.60
N PHE A 19 19.57 -9.01 -3.29
CA PHE A 19 18.39 -9.83 -3.58
C PHE A 19 18.62 -10.75 -4.79
N ARG A 20 18.15 -11.98 -4.71
CA ARG A 20 18.11 -12.90 -5.84
C ARG A 20 16.76 -12.80 -6.54
N VAL A 21 16.69 -12.05 -7.65
CA VAL A 21 15.46 -11.86 -8.40
C VAL A 21 15.19 -13.07 -9.31
N GLN A 22 14.00 -13.65 -9.18
CA GLN A 22 13.48 -14.69 -10.10
C GLN A 22 12.55 -14.03 -11.13
N ASN A 23 12.30 -14.72 -12.26
CA ASN A 23 11.40 -14.24 -13.34
C ASN A 23 11.77 -12.82 -13.85
N LYS A 24 13.02 -12.64 -14.24
CA LYS A 24 13.58 -11.36 -14.73
C LYS A 24 13.05 -10.92 -16.11
N LYS A 25 12.04 -11.60 -16.67
CA LYS A 25 11.45 -11.24 -17.95
C LYS A 25 10.39 -10.17 -17.76
N PHE A 26 10.58 -9.03 -18.40
CA PHE A 26 9.54 -8.01 -18.46
C PHE A 26 8.37 -8.49 -19.31
N LEU A 27 7.16 -8.37 -18.79
CA LEU A 27 5.96 -8.76 -19.52
C LEU A 27 5.38 -7.52 -20.24
N THR A 28 5.64 -7.43 -21.55
CA THR A 28 5.12 -6.35 -22.41
C THR A 28 3.62 -6.45 -22.60
N LYS A 29 3.10 -7.67 -22.75
CA LYS A 29 1.66 -7.96 -22.78
C LYS A 29 1.19 -8.42 -21.42
N MET A 30 0.01 -7.97 -21.03
CA MET A 30 -0.62 -8.40 -19.78
C MET A 30 -0.94 -9.90 -19.86
N PRO A 31 -0.46 -10.75 -18.94
CA PRO A 31 -0.83 -12.16 -18.90
C PRO A 31 -2.34 -12.32 -18.69
N SER A 32 -2.90 -13.41 -19.19
CA SER A 32 -4.29 -13.78 -18.91
C SER A 32 -4.51 -13.98 -17.41
N LEU A 33 -5.76 -13.88 -16.94
CA LEU A 33 -6.13 -14.12 -15.55
C LEU A 33 -5.60 -15.48 -15.06
N LYS A 34 -5.84 -16.55 -15.86
CA LYS A 34 -5.37 -17.91 -15.56
C LYS A 34 -3.85 -17.99 -15.40
N GLN A 35 -3.09 -17.30 -16.28
CA GLN A 35 -1.63 -17.25 -16.19
C GLN A 35 -1.15 -16.52 -14.93
N LYS A 36 -1.76 -15.38 -14.59
CA LYS A 36 -1.42 -14.64 -13.36
C LYS A 36 -1.64 -15.50 -12.11
N ILE A 37 -2.79 -16.16 -12.00
CA ILE A 37 -3.10 -17.05 -10.87
C ILE A 37 -2.10 -18.20 -10.78
N LYS A 38 -1.80 -18.87 -11.91
CA LYS A 38 -0.80 -19.95 -11.97
C LYS A 38 0.56 -19.45 -11.48
N GLN A 39 1.00 -18.28 -11.92
CA GLN A 39 2.29 -17.69 -11.51
C GLN A 39 2.33 -17.37 -10.01
N ILE A 40 1.26 -16.75 -9.47
CA ILE A 40 1.17 -16.44 -8.04
C ILE A 40 1.22 -17.73 -7.21
N HIS A 41 0.40 -18.73 -7.54
CA HIS A 41 0.38 -19.99 -6.79
C HIS A 41 1.70 -20.76 -6.90
N ALA A 42 2.38 -20.72 -8.05
CA ALA A 42 3.71 -21.30 -8.21
C ALA A 42 4.75 -20.59 -7.35
N ALA A 43 4.73 -19.25 -7.32
CA ALA A 43 5.62 -18.46 -6.48
C ALA A 43 5.38 -18.73 -4.98
N VAL A 44 4.11 -18.83 -4.56
CA VAL A 44 3.73 -19.16 -3.19
C VAL A 44 4.27 -20.54 -2.76
N LYS A 45 4.16 -21.55 -3.62
CA LYS A 45 4.66 -22.91 -3.34
C LYS A 45 6.19 -23.02 -3.35
N ASN A 46 6.87 -22.10 -4.00
CA ASN A 46 8.32 -22.14 -4.11
C ASN A 46 8.98 -21.73 -2.78
N LYS A 47 9.64 -22.69 -2.11
CA LYS A 47 10.32 -22.46 -0.83
C LYS A 47 11.47 -21.44 -0.91
N LYS A 48 12.04 -21.20 -2.10
CA LYS A 48 13.12 -20.24 -2.33
C LYS A 48 12.63 -18.79 -2.53
N VAL A 49 11.31 -18.58 -2.58
CA VAL A 49 10.69 -17.25 -2.71
C VAL A 49 10.25 -16.78 -1.34
N GLU A 50 10.66 -15.61 -0.94
CA GLU A 50 10.26 -14.94 0.31
C GLU A 50 9.30 -13.78 0.01
N ILE A 51 9.58 -13.01 -1.04
CA ILE A 51 8.80 -11.83 -1.43
C ILE A 51 8.24 -12.02 -2.84
N ILE A 52 6.95 -11.79 -3.00
CA ILE A 52 6.25 -11.73 -4.29
C ILE A 52 5.96 -10.27 -4.57
N MET A 53 6.73 -9.69 -5.50
CA MET A 53 6.67 -8.26 -5.81
C MET A 53 6.11 -8.03 -7.20
N ALA A 54 5.25 -7.01 -7.34
CA ALA A 54 4.76 -6.61 -8.66
C ALA A 54 5.87 -5.97 -9.50
N GLN A 55 5.84 -6.23 -10.80
CA GLN A 55 6.75 -5.56 -11.73
C GLN A 55 6.45 -4.06 -11.79
N ARG A 56 5.17 -3.71 -11.89
CA ARG A 56 4.64 -2.34 -12.02
C ARG A 56 3.17 -2.30 -11.61
N GLY A 57 2.64 -1.10 -11.43
CA GLY A 57 1.20 -0.84 -11.36
C GLY A 57 0.47 -1.18 -12.68
N GLY A 58 -0.82 -1.04 -12.64
CA GLY A 58 -1.69 -1.32 -13.77
C GLY A 58 -3.13 -1.44 -13.32
N TYR A 59 -3.83 -2.50 -13.75
CA TYR A 59 -5.21 -2.78 -13.38
C TYR A 59 -5.49 -4.28 -13.33
N GLY A 60 -6.56 -4.66 -12.63
CA GLY A 60 -7.11 -6.01 -12.68
C GLY A 60 -6.73 -6.89 -11.50
N CYS A 61 -6.11 -6.38 -10.44
CA CYS A 61 -5.89 -7.16 -9.20
C CYS A 61 -7.19 -7.64 -8.58
N MET A 62 -8.27 -6.88 -8.66
CA MET A 62 -9.59 -7.31 -8.20
C MET A 62 -10.05 -8.62 -8.85
N LYS A 63 -9.77 -8.80 -10.15
CA LYS A 63 -10.13 -10.02 -10.88
C LYS A 63 -9.43 -11.28 -10.37
N LEU A 64 -8.32 -11.12 -9.64
CA LEU A 64 -7.57 -12.24 -9.04
C LEU A 64 -8.29 -12.77 -7.78
N LEU A 65 -8.97 -11.91 -7.04
CA LEU A 65 -9.51 -12.20 -5.71
C LEU A 65 -10.37 -13.47 -5.64
N PRO A 66 -11.33 -13.70 -6.57
CA PRO A 66 -12.16 -14.91 -6.57
C PRO A 66 -11.38 -16.22 -6.84
N HIS A 67 -10.18 -16.11 -7.41
CA HIS A 67 -9.40 -17.26 -7.88
C HIS A 67 -8.17 -17.56 -7.03
N LEU A 68 -7.89 -16.75 -6.01
CA LEU A 68 -6.79 -16.98 -5.10
C LEU A 68 -7.16 -18.05 -4.06
N HIS A 69 -6.28 -19.01 -3.88
CA HIS A 69 -6.41 -20.03 -2.85
C HIS A 69 -5.82 -19.51 -1.53
N PHE A 70 -6.61 -18.79 -0.73
CA PHE A 70 -6.14 -18.17 0.52
C PHE A 70 -5.61 -19.20 1.53
N THR A 71 -6.15 -20.41 1.57
CA THR A 71 -5.61 -21.51 2.38
C THR A 71 -4.20 -21.91 1.96
N LEU A 72 -3.90 -21.90 0.65
CA LEU A 72 -2.56 -22.12 0.12
C LEU A 72 -1.61 -21.00 0.57
N LEU A 73 -2.05 -19.73 0.47
CA LEU A 73 -1.26 -18.58 0.89
C LEU A 73 -0.93 -18.68 2.39
N LYS A 74 -1.90 -19.04 3.22
CA LYS A 74 -1.72 -19.22 4.67
C LYS A 74 -0.75 -20.38 5.00
N LYS A 75 -0.83 -21.48 4.24
CA LYS A 75 0.04 -22.65 4.43
C LYS A 75 1.50 -22.38 4.01
N HIS A 76 1.70 -21.50 3.02
CA HIS A 76 3.01 -21.13 2.50
C HIS A 76 3.20 -19.61 2.57
N PRO A 77 3.41 -19.04 3.76
CA PRO A 77 3.45 -17.59 3.95
C PRO A 77 4.55 -16.95 3.12
N LYS A 78 4.18 -15.89 2.40
CA LYS A 78 5.07 -15.05 1.61
C LYS A 78 4.68 -13.59 1.83
N ILE A 79 5.63 -12.70 1.68
CA ILE A 79 5.38 -11.27 1.66
C ILE A 79 4.90 -10.90 0.26
N PHE A 80 3.71 -10.31 0.17
CA PHE A 80 3.22 -9.68 -1.06
C PHE A 80 3.52 -8.20 -0.98
N ALA A 81 4.19 -7.67 -2.00
CA ALA A 81 4.74 -6.32 -2.00
C ALA A 81 4.36 -5.53 -3.26
N GLY A 82 3.94 -4.28 -3.08
CA GLY A 82 3.57 -3.35 -4.15
C GLY A 82 2.60 -2.28 -3.68
N PHE A 83 2.04 -1.49 -4.58
CA PHE A 83 1.06 -0.45 -4.30
C PHE A 83 0.16 -0.18 -5.52
N SER A 84 -0.65 0.89 -5.52
CA SER A 84 -1.57 1.20 -6.63
C SER A 84 -2.67 0.11 -6.72
N ASP A 85 -2.93 -0.45 -7.90
CA ASP A 85 -3.90 -1.54 -8.13
C ASP A 85 -3.73 -2.75 -7.19
N LEU A 86 -2.51 -2.97 -6.68
CA LEU A 86 -2.26 -4.03 -5.70
C LEU A 86 -2.91 -3.76 -4.33
N SER A 87 -3.31 -2.53 -4.03
CA SER A 87 -3.96 -2.20 -2.75
C SER A 87 -5.16 -3.11 -2.46
N ALA A 88 -5.94 -3.48 -3.48
CA ALA A 88 -7.02 -4.45 -3.35
C ALA A 88 -6.52 -5.82 -2.88
N LEU A 89 -5.49 -6.33 -3.56
CA LEU A 89 -4.93 -7.64 -3.28
C LEU A 89 -4.29 -7.72 -1.90
N LEU A 90 -3.49 -6.72 -1.55
CA LEU A 90 -2.72 -6.68 -0.29
C LEU A 90 -3.64 -6.67 0.93
N ASN A 91 -4.67 -5.80 0.94
CA ASN A 91 -5.63 -5.75 2.05
C ASN A 91 -6.45 -7.04 2.14
N VAL A 92 -6.91 -7.59 1.02
CA VAL A 92 -7.71 -8.82 1.01
C VAL A 92 -6.89 -10.04 1.44
N ILE A 93 -5.63 -10.15 1.05
CA ILE A 93 -4.75 -11.22 1.56
C ILE A 93 -4.66 -11.13 3.08
N TYR A 94 -4.38 -9.95 3.64
CA TYR A 94 -4.39 -9.78 5.08
C TYR A 94 -5.73 -10.18 5.72
N GLU A 95 -6.85 -9.67 5.22
CA GLU A 95 -8.19 -9.96 5.76
C GLU A 95 -8.53 -11.46 5.77
N LYS A 96 -8.08 -12.21 4.76
CA LYS A 96 -8.40 -13.64 4.60
C LYS A 96 -7.41 -14.58 5.27
N THR A 97 -6.18 -14.14 5.50
CA THR A 97 -5.11 -15.03 5.94
C THR A 97 -4.42 -14.58 7.23
N GLY A 98 -4.51 -13.31 7.60
CA GLY A 98 -3.73 -12.69 8.68
C GLY A 98 -2.27 -12.40 8.30
N LEU A 99 -1.84 -12.70 7.08
CA LEU A 99 -0.47 -12.45 6.63
C LEU A 99 -0.24 -10.95 6.41
N ILE A 100 0.82 -10.43 6.99
CA ILE A 100 1.27 -9.06 6.75
C ILE A 100 1.68 -8.93 5.27
N THR A 101 1.20 -7.89 4.60
CA THR A 101 1.56 -7.54 3.23
C THR A 101 2.17 -6.14 3.19
N TRP A 102 2.90 -5.81 2.14
CA TRP A 102 3.62 -4.54 2.09
C TRP A 102 3.08 -3.59 1.02
N HIS A 103 2.56 -2.46 1.44
CA HIS A 103 2.46 -1.29 0.56
C HIS A 103 3.87 -0.74 0.37
N SER A 104 4.47 -1.00 -0.79
CA SER A 104 5.91 -0.80 -1.01
C SER A 104 6.22 -0.45 -2.46
N PRO A 105 7.43 0.03 -2.77
CA PRO A 105 7.87 0.14 -4.15
C PRO A 105 7.68 -1.18 -4.92
N MET A 106 7.37 -1.08 -6.21
CA MET A 106 7.39 -2.17 -7.17
C MET A 106 8.73 -2.20 -7.89
N ILE A 107 9.04 -3.25 -8.66
CA ILE A 107 10.35 -3.42 -9.30
C ILE A 107 10.77 -2.18 -10.11
N ILE A 108 9.87 -1.61 -10.93
CA ILE A 108 10.18 -0.41 -11.72
C ILE A 108 10.53 0.82 -10.86
N ASN A 109 10.13 0.85 -9.59
CA ASN A 109 10.38 1.98 -8.70
C ASN A 109 11.77 1.94 -8.05
N PHE A 110 12.55 0.86 -8.28
CA PHE A 110 13.94 0.79 -7.85
C PHE A 110 14.90 1.45 -8.83
N HIS A 111 14.38 2.05 -9.93
CA HIS A 111 15.20 2.84 -10.85
C HIS A 111 14.40 4.00 -11.49
N PRO A 112 14.81 5.26 -11.22
CA PRO A 112 15.69 5.65 -10.12
C PRO A 112 14.96 5.52 -8.78
N ALA A 113 15.63 4.96 -7.79
CA ALA A 113 15.15 4.95 -6.42
C ALA A 113 15.89 5.96 -5.56
N THR A 114 15.18 6.68 -4.71
CA THR A 114 15.83 7.59 -3.75
C THR A 114 16.47 6.79 -2.62
N PRO A 115 17.53 7.32 -1.97
CA PRO A 115 18.12 6.70 -0.78
C PRO A 115 17.08 6.42 0.33
N PHE A 116 16.09 7.31 0.48
CA PHE A 116 14.98 7.11 1.42
C PHE A 116 14.16 5.87 1.08
N THR A 117 13.76 5.72 -0.19
CA THR A 117 12.98 4.56 -0.66
C THR A 117 13.71 3.24 -0.41
N ILE A 118 15.01 3.20 -0.72
CA ILE A 118 15.85 2.03 -0.49
C ILE A 118 15.94 1.71 1.02
N ARG A 119 16.26 2.70 1.86
CA ARG A 119 16.33 2.48 3.32
C ARG A 119 15.03 1.97 3.90
N SER A 120 13.89 2.56 3.50
CA SER A 120 12.58 2.13 3.98
C SER A 120 12.25 0.69 3.56
N PHE A 121 12.60 0.30 2.34
CA PHE A 121 12.41 -1.07 1.87
C PHE A 121 13.33 -2.07 2.60
N LEU A 122 14.61 -1.73 2.76
CA LEU A 122 15.57 -2.59 3.49
C LEU A 122 15.20 -2.75 4.97
N ASN A 123 14.71 -1.66 5.62
CA ASN A 123 14.18 -1.74 6.98
C ASN A 123 13.03 -2.77 7.09
N ALA A 124 12.15 -2.82 6.09
CA ALA A 124 11.09 -3.83 6.04
C ALA A 124 11.65 -5.24 5.85
N CYS A 125 12.62 -5.44 4.96
CA CYS A 125 13.27 -6.74 4.73
C CYS A 125 13.98 -7.28 5.96
N GLN A 126 14.45 -6.41 6.85
CA GLN A 126 15.08 -6.75 8.14
C GLN A 126 14.06 -6.93 9.29
N GLY A 127 12.75 -6.98 8.99
CA GLY A 127 11.72 -7.12 10.03
C GLY A 127 11.43 -5.82 10.78
N PHE A 128 11.69 -4.67 10.17
CA PHE A 128 11.46 -3.34 10.72
C PHE A 128 12.23 -3.06 12.04
N PRO A 129 13.55 -3.26 12.10
CA PRO A 129 14.32 -2.93 13.30
C PRO A 129 14.18 -1.45 13.67
N GLN A 130 14.07 -0.57 12.69
CA GLN A 130 13.65 0.82 12.89
C GLN A 130 12.12 0.87 12.94
N LYS A 131 11.58 0.79 14.15
CA LYS A 131 10.13 0.71 14.37
C LYS A 131 9.36 1.96 13.93
N ASN A 132 10.00 3.14 13.86
CA ASN A 132 9.35 4.35 13.35
C ASN A 132 9.34 4.38 11.82
N LEU A 133 8.20 4.08 11.23
CA LEU A 133 8.01 4.05 9.78
C LEU A 133 8.11 5.44 9.12
N PHE A 134 7.89 6.52 9.89
CA PHE A 134 7.99 7.90 9.40
C PHE A 134 9.40 8.51 9.52
N ALA A 135 10.38 7.74 10.01
CA ALA A 135 11.72 8.29 10.20
C ALA A 135 12.30 8.91 8.91
N GLY A 136 12.55 10.22 8.94
CA GLY A 136 13.04 10.99 7.80
C GLY A 136 11.97 11.37 6.75
N ALA A 137 10.68 11.09 7.00
CA ALA A 137 9.58 11.56 6.15
C ALA A 137 9.01 12.89 6.68
N PRO A 138 8.67 13.85 5.80
CA PRO A 138 7.96 15.06 6.19
C PRO A 138 6.51 14.73 6.55
N LEU A 139 5.99 15.37 7.58
CA LEU A 139 4.61 15.21 8.03
C LEU A 139 3.91 16.55 8.18
N GLY A 140 2.70 16.64 7.61
CA GLY A 140 1.71 17.66 7.95
C GLY A 140 0.74 17.11 8.98
N ILE A 141 0.44 17.89 10.03
CA ILE A 141 -0.52 17.50 11.07
C ILE A 141 -1.77 18.35 10.89
N TYR A 142 -2.89 17.70 10.61
CA TYR A 142 -4.21 18.36 10.53
C TYR A 142 -4.98 18.28 11.84
N ARG A 143 -4.88 17.16 12.54
CA ARG A 143 -5.39 16.97 13.88
C ARG A 143 -4.39 16.20 14.74
N ALA A 144 -4.00 16.79 15.85
CA ALA A 144 -3.09 16.17 16.79
C ALA A 144 -3.77 15.07 17.61
N GLY A 145 -2.98 14.10 18.07
CA GLY A 145 -3.43 13.01 18.92
C GLY A 145 -2.52 11.80 18.86
N ILE A 146 -2.86 10.80 19.67
CA ILE A 146 -2.23 9.48 19.68
C ILE A 146 -3.32 8.45 19.42
N ALA A 147 -3.06 7.50 18.53
CA ALA A 147 -3.99 6.42 18.25
C ALA A 147 -3.25 5.10 17.96
N ARG A 148 -3.90 3.99 18.32
CA ARG A 148 -3.41 2.65 18.06
C ARG A 148 -4.42 1.88 17.21
N GLY A 149 -3.93 1.12 16.25
CA GLY A 149 -4.80 0.34 15.39
C GLY A 149 -4.04 -0.55 14.43
N VAL A 150 -4.77 -1.31 13.64
CA VAL A 150 -4.20 -2.10 12.55
C VAL A 150 -3.99 -1.19 11.36
N LEU A 151 -2.79 -1.18 10.78
CA LEU A 151 -2.47 -0.38 9.60
C LEU A 151 -3.11 -1.00 8.36
N LYS A 152 -3.98 -0.27 7.69
CA LYS A 152 -4.63 -0.68 6.44
C LYS A 152 -4.79 0.51 5.49
N GLY A 153 -4.94 0.24 4.22
CA GLY A 153 -5.17 1.29 3.24
C GLY A 153 -4.46 1.07 1.91
N GLY A 154 -4.29 2.15 1.15
CA GLY A 154 -3.68 2.15 -0.16
C GLY A 154 -4.33 3.14 -1.10
N ASN A 155 -4.38 2.77 -2.38
CA ASN A 155 -4.95 3.62 -3.42
C ASN A 155 -6.47 3.73 -3.28
N LEU A 156 -6.97 4.96 -3.20
CA LEU A 156 -8.36 5.28 -2.88
C LEU A 156 -9.34 4.68 -3.90
N ILE A 157 -9.15 4.94 -5.20
CA ILE A 157 -10.08 4.44 -6.23
C ILE A 157 -10.09 2.91 -6.28
N THR A 158 -8.92 2.29 -6.11
CA THR A 158 -8.81 0.83 -6.10
C THR A 158 -9.57 0.21 -4.94
N LEU A 159 -9.47 0.80 -3.76
CA LEU A 159 -10.19 0.32 -2.57
C LEU A 159 -11.68 0.66 -2.63
N SER A 160 -12.04 1.81 -3.21
CA SER A 160 -13.45 2.20 -3.45
C SER A 160 -14.17 1.18 -4.33
N ALA A 161 -13.48 0.64 -5.32
CA ALA A 161 -14.03 -0.38 -6.20
C ALA A 161 -14.36 -1.72 -5.49
N LEU A 162 -13.91 -1.91 -4.25
CA LEU A 162 -14.27 -3.08 -3.43
C LEU A 162 -15.51 -2.84 -2.55
N LEU A 163 -15.96 -1.59 -2.39
CA LEU A 163 -17.11 -1.27 -1.54
C LEU A 163 -18.37 -1.99 -2.02
N GLY A 164 -19.13 -2.54 -1.08
CA GLY A 164 -20.31 -3.35 -1.37
C GLY A 164 -20.03 -4.77 -1.86
N THR A 165 -18.76 -5.19 -1.98
CA THR A 165 -18.39 -6.55 -2.34
C THR A 165 -17.96 -7.35 -1.11
N LYS A 166 -17.94 -8.69 -1.22
CA LYS A 166 -17.38 -9.57 -0.14
C LYS A 166 -15.87 -9.37 0.12
N TRP A 167 -15.21 -8.54 -0.69
CA TRP A 167 -13.79 -8.21 -0.61
C TRP A 167 -13.53 -6.82 -0.02
N GLU A 168 -14.59 -6.14 0.39
CA GLU A 168 -14.51 -4.83 1.01
C GLU A 168 -13.61 -4.85 2.26
N ILE A 169 -12.74 -3.84 2.40
CA ILE A 169 -11.87 -3.74 3.56
C ILE A 169 -12.63 -3.27 4.81
N LYS A 170 -12.29 -3.85 5.95
CA LYS A 170 -12.80 -3.43 7.26
C LYS A 170 -11.92 -2.31 7.80
N THR A 171 -12.51 -1.15 8.07
CA THR A 171 -11.80 0.05 8.55
C THR A 171 -11.95 0.31 10.04
N ALA A 172 -12.90 -0.35 10.71
CA ALA A 172 -13.06 -0.20 12.14
C ALA A 172 -11.79 -0.65 12.90
N GLY A 173 -11.34 0.16 13.86
CA GLY A 173 -10.15 -0.10 14.67
C GLY A 173 -8.83 0.05 13.91
N THR A 174 -8.81 0.73 12.77
CA THR A 174 -7.60 0.86 11.94
C THR A 174 -6.96 2.24 12.03
N ILE A 175 -5.65 2.29 11.78
CA ILE A 175 -4.98 3.47 11.25
C ILE A 175 -5.07 3.33 9.72
N LEU A 176 -5.95 4.13 9.13
CA LEU A 176 -6.27 4.07 7.71
C LEU A 176 -5.35 5.02 6.93
N PHE A 177 -4.64 4.51 5.91
CA PHE A 177 -3.91 5.38 4.98
C PHE A 177 -4.52 5.34 3.58
N LEU A 178 -4.61 6.50 2.94
CA LEU A 178 -5.16 6.65 1.60
C LEU A 178 -4.25 7.52 0.74
N GLU A 179 -4.01 7.13 -0.48
CA GLU A 179 -3.25 7.86 -1.48
C GLU A 179 -3.95 7.79 -2.83
N GLU A 180 -3.63 8.69 -3.76
CA GLU A 180 -4.27 8.67 -5.08
C GLU A 180 -3.37 9.29 -6.17
N VAL A 181 -3.63 8.92 -7.42
CA VAL A 181 -2.95 9.42 -8.60
C VAL A 181 -3.92 9.57 -9.76
N ASP A 182 -3.68 10.60 -10.59
CA ASP A 182 -4.40 10.85 -11.84
C ASP A 182 -5.93 11.09 -11.67
N GLN A 183 -6.37 11.54 -10.46
CA GLN A 183 -7.73 11.96 -10.19
C GLN A 183 -7.80 13.49 -10.02
N LYS A 184 -8.88 14.11 -10.51
CA LYS A 184 -9.21 15.50 -10.24
C LYS A 184 -9.84 15.66 -8.86
N LEU A 185 -9.84 16.86 -8.32
CA LEU A 185 -10.35 17.11 -6.96
C LEU A 185 -11.81 16.65 -6.79
N TYR A 186 -12.69 16.91 -7.76
CA TYR A 186 -14.09 16.48 -7.70
C TYR A 186 -14.27 14.96 -7.77
N GLU A 187 -13.31 14.24 -8.37
CA GLU A 187 -13.32 12.77 -8.42
C GLU A 187 -12.91 12.21 -7.07
N VAL A 188 -11.89 12.81 -6.43
CA VAL A 188 -11.50 12.47 -5.05
C VAL A 188 -12.62 12.78 -4.07
N ASP A 189 -13.30 13.93 -4.22
CA ASP A 189 -14.46 14.29 -3.39
C ASP A 189 -15.56 13.23 -3.50
N ARG A 190 -15.93 12.83 -4.71
CA ARG A 190 -16.90 11.76 -4.93
C ARG A 190 -16.52 10.43 -4.27
N LEU A 191 -15.26 10.05 -4.38
CA LEU A 191 -14.76 8.81 -3.77
C LEU A 191 -14.77 8.89 -2.23
N LEU A 192 -14.34 10.02 -1.65
CA LEU A 192 -14.37 10.23 -0.21
C LEU A 192 -15.82 10.29 0.31
N SER A 193 -16.72 10.97 -0.41
CA SER A 193 -18.16 10.99 -0.08
C SER A 193 -18.75 9.58 -0.11
N GLN A 194 -18.41 8.74 -1.09
CA GLN A 194 -18.80 7.33 -1.12
C GLN A 194 -18.30 6.57 0.12
N TRP A 195 -17.05 6.79 0.54
CA TRP A 195 -16.49 6.18 1.75
C TRP A 195 -17.19 6.64 3.02
N ILE A 196 -17.56 7.93 3.09
CA ILE A 196 -18.29 8.51 4.22
C ILE A 196 -19.69 7.90 4.31
N LEU A 197 -20.43 7.87 3.20
CA LEU A 197 -21.76 7.24 3.13
C LEU A 197 -21.72 5.75 3.47
N ALA A 198 -20.64 5.05 3.10
CA ALA A 198 -20.38 3.66 3.48
C ALA A 198 -19.82 3.52 4.91
N GLN A 199 -19.82 4.58 5.71
CA GLN A 199 -19.36 4.63 7.11
C GLN A 199 -17.92 4.15 7.34
N LYS A 200 -17.04 4.31 6.33
CA LYS A 200 -15.66 3.84 6.42
C LYS A 200 -14.79 4.65 7.38
N PHE A 201 -15.20 5.86 7.74
CA PHE A 201 -14.52 6.68 8.72
C PHE A 201 -15.11 6.62 10.13
N ALA A 202 -16.27 5.96 10.32
CA ALA A 202 -17.02 6.01 11.59
C ALA A 202 -16.29 5.42 12.80
N LYS A 203 -15.40 4.44 12.59
CA LYS A 203 -14.69 3.73 13.68
C LYS A 203 -13.19 3.59 13.42
N VAL A 204 -12.61 4.46 12.57
CA VAL A 204 -11.16 4.53 12.40
C VAL A 204 -10.52 5.11 13.65
N GLN A 205 -9.31 4.68 13.96
CA GLN A 205 -8.54 5.21 15.09
C GLN A 205 -7.66 6.39 14.69
N GLY A 206 -7.28 6.46 13.41
CA GLY A 206 -6.49 7.54 12.84
C GLY A 206 -6.46 7.47 11.33
N VAL A 207 -6.15 8.59 10.68
CA VAL A 207 -6.06 8.66 9.21
C VAL A 207 -4.74 9.29 8.79
N ILE A 208 -4.12 8.68 7.78
CA ILE A 208 -2.92 9.17 7.12
C ILE A 208 -3.28 9.44 5.66
N LEU A 209 -3.31 10.71 5.27
CA LEU A 209 -3.39 11.08 3.87
C LEU A 209 -1.99 10.94 3.26
N GLY A 210 -1.86 10.11 2.27
CA GLY A 210 -0.66 9.97 1.46
C GLY A 210 -0.59 11.04 0.37
N ASN A 211 0.19 10.77 -0.67
CA ASN A 211 0.32 11.65 -1.81
C ASN A 211 -0.94 11.54 -2.72
N PHE A 212 -1.72 12.60 -2.78
CA PHE A 212 -2.75 12.80 -3.79
C PHE A 212 -2.12 13.58 -4.94
N ARG A 213 -1.48 12.86 -5.85
CA ARG A 213 -0.62 13.44 -6.87
C ARG A 213 -1.37 14.44 -7.76
N GLY A 214 -0.86 15.67 -7.82
CA GLY A 214 -1.46 16.75 -8.60
C GLY A 214 -2.49 17.59 -7.85
N LEU A 215 -2.83 17.21 -6.60
CA LEU A 215 -3.75 17.97 -5.74
C LEU A 215 -3.01 18.58 -4.55
N LYS A 216 -3.55 19.69 -4.03
CA LYS A 216 -3.09 20.26 -2.77
C LYS A 216 -3.67 19.44 -1.62
N ASN A 217 -2.82 19.04 -0.68
CA ASN A 217 -3.25 18.26 0.47
C ASN A 217 -4.34 18.91 1.30
N LYS A 218 -4.30 20.27 1.39
CA LYS A 218 -5.30 21.04 2.10
C LYS A 218 -6.70 20.89 1.49
N ASP A 219 -6.80 20.76 0.17
CA ASP A 219 -8.08 20.60 -0.51
C ASP A 219 -8.70 19.23 -0.19
N VAL A 220 -7.87 18.15 -0.19
CA VAL A 220 -8.32 16.81 0.21
C VAL A 220 -8.73 16.76 1.68
N PHE A 221 -7.98 17.46 2.55
CA PHE A 221 -8.35 17.58 3.98
C PHE A 221 -9.67 18.32 4.15
N ASN A 222 -9.91 19.41 3.38
CA ASN A 222 -11.15 20.19 3.46
C ASN A 222 -12.37 19.33 3.11
N ILE A 223 -12.28 18.48 2.07
CA ILE A 223 -13.37 17.55 1.72
C ILE A 223 -13.74 16.67 2.91
N LEU A 224 -12.75 16.10 3.60
CA LEU A 224 -13.03 15.27 4.78
C LEU A 224 -13.63 16.10 5.93
N ARG A 225 -13.06 17.28 6.22
CA ARG A 225 -13.49 18.14 7.31
C ARG A 225 -14.94 18.64 7.16
N GLU A 226 -15.38 18.85 5.94
CA GLU A 226 -16.74 19.30 5.65
C GLU A 226 -17.79 18.23 5.90
N GLN A 227 -17.43 16.96 5.76
CA GLN A 227 -18.36 15.84 5.76
C GLN A 227 -18.23 14.91 6.96
N VAL A 228 -17.09 14.92 7.67
CA VAL A 228 -16.80 14.04 8.80
C VAL A 228 -16.42 14.85 10.03
N LYS A 229 -17.04 14.53 11.17
CA LYS A 229 -16.50 14.98 12.46
C LYS A 229 -15.19 14.26 12.72
N ILE A 230 -14.07 14.96 12.50
CA ILE A 230 -12.75 14.39 12.70
C ILE A 230 -12.42 14.41 14.19
N ASP A 231 -12.58 13.30 14.88
CA ASP A 231 -12.26 13.10 16.31
C ASP A 231 -11.02 12.21 16.52
N PHE A 232 -10.36 11.81 15.46
CA PHE A 232 -9.16 10.98 15.42
C PHE A 232 -7.93 11.76 14.91
N PRO A 233 -6.70 11.36 15.23
CA PRO A 233 -5.49 11.94 14.67
C PRO A 233 -5.48 11.85 13.15
N LEU A 234 -5.20 12.97 12.47
CA LEU A 234 -5.13 13.05 11.02
C LEU A 234 -3.84 13.75 10.58
N VAL A 235 -3.05 13.04 9.79
CA VAL A 235 -1.77 13.52 9.27
C VAL A 235 -1.70 13.38 7.75
N TYR A 236 -0.77 14.13 7.16
CA TYR A 236 -0.36 13.98 5.76
C TYR A 236 1.10 13.54 5.68
N CYS A 237 1.37 12.52 4.85
CA CYS A 237 2.72 12.04 4.55
C CYS A 237 2.91 11.88 3.03
N PRO A 238 3.65 12.78 2.35
CA PRO A 238 3.82 12.74 0.89
C PRO A 238 4.62 11.53 0.40
N TYR A 239 5.26 10.78 1.29
CA TYR A 239 6.05 9.61 0.94
C TYR A 239 5.23 8.30 0.88
N ILE A 240 3.91 8.38 1.04
CA ILE A 240 2.99 7.27 0.83
C ILE A 240 2.35 7.42 -0.55
N GLY A 241 2.52 6.45 -1.45
CA GLY A 241 1.89 6.39 -2.77
C GLY A 241 2.80 6.85 -3.93
N HIS A 242 2.21 7.58 -4.90
CA HIS A 242 2.82 7.87 -6.21
C HIS A 242 3.79 9.07 -6.23
N GLY A 243 4.53 9.27 -5.15
CA GLY A 243 5.64 10.26 -5.07
C GLY A 243 7.00 9.69 -5.47
N PRO A 244 8.05 10.52 -5.52
CA PRO A 244 9.42 10.08 -5.76
C PRO A 244 9.96 9.23 -4.61
N ASN A 245 9.70 9.62 -3.36
CA ASN A 245 10.02 8.86 -2.17
C ASN A 245 8.86 7.92 -1.81
N LYS A 246 9.18 6.71 -1.35
CA LYS A 246 8.19 5.71 -0.99
C LYS A 246 8.53 5.06 0.34
N ILE A 247 7.60 5.12 1.28
CA ILE A 247 7.64 4.35 2.53
C ILE A 247 7.14 2.94 2.25
N THR A 248 7.80 1.94 2.81
CA THR A 248 7.25 0.59 2.90
C THR A 248 6.43 0.47 4.18
N LEU A 249 5.13 0.21 4.02
CA LEU A 249 4.16 0.11 5.11
C LEU A 249 3.64 -1.33 5.26
N PRO A 250 3.72 -1.92 6.47
CA PRO A 250 3.21 -3.27 6.73
C PRO A 250 1.70 -3.25 6.94
N ILE A 251 0.91 -3.55 5.90
CA ILE A 251 -0.54 -3.71 6.00
C ILE A 251 -0.85 -4.91 6.90
N GLY A 252 -1.67 -4.68 7.92
CA GLY A 252 -2.04 -5.67 8.92
C GLY A 252 -1.23 -5.61 10.21
N ALA A 253 -0.14 -4.87 10.26
CA ALA A 253 0.60 -4.66 11.50
C ALA A 253 -0.16 -3.78 12.48
N LYS A 254 -0.03 -4.06 13.78
CA LYS A 254 -0.50 -3.16 14.85
C LYS A 254 0.50 -2.00 14.96
N VAL A 255 0.00 -0.77 14.91
CA VAL A 255 0.83 0.44 14.96
C VAL A 255 0.26 1.47 15.92
N GLU A 256 1.14 2.36 16.39
CA GLU A 256 0.80 3.59 17.09
C GLU A 256 1.16 4.80 16.21
N LEU A 257 0.17 5.61 15.87
CA LEU A 257 0.33 6.92 15.29
C LEU A 257 0.40 7.95 16.43
N ASN A 258 1.52 8.64 16.56
CA ASN A 258 1.71 9.71 17.53
C ASN A 258 2.14 10.99 16.80
N THR A 259 1.24 11.97 16.75
CA THR A 259 1.49 13.22 16.02
C THR A 259 2.41 14.17 16.77
N TYR A 260 2.47 14.07 18.09
CA TYR A 260 3.33 14.93 18.92
C TYR A 260 4.80 14.59 18.70
N THR A 261 5.12 13.30 18.61
CA THR A 261 6.48 12.82 18.31
C THR A 261 6.71 12.61 16.81
N LYS A 262 5.70 12.84 15.97
CA LYS A 262 5.72 12.63 14.51
C LYS A 262 6.14 11.21 14.13
N THR A 263 5.57 10.21 14.80
CA THR A 263 5.94 8.81 14.59
C THR A 263 4.76 7.94 14.21
N LEU A 264 5.02 6.94 13.38
CA LEU A 264 4.18 5.77 13.16
C LEU A 264 5.01 4.54 13.55
N LYS A 265 4.75 3.99 14.72
CA LYS A 265 5.55 2.90 15.29
C LYS A 265 4.83 1.55 15.22
N ILE A 266 5.55 0.50 14.85
CA ILE A 266 5.07 -0.89 14.99
C ILE A 266 5.13 -1.26 16.49
N LEU A 267 4.02 -1.87 16.97
CA LEU A 267 3.83 -2.28 18.37
C LEU A 267 4.30 -3.72 18.61
#